data_66ddd50408ab1ebad3021364696d3f3b
#
_entry.id   66ddd50408ab1ebad3021364696d3f3b
#
_cell.length_a   1.000
_cell.length_b   1.000
_cell.length_c   1.000
_cell.angle_alpha   90.00
_cell.angle_beta   90.00
_cell.angle_gamma   90.00
#
_symmetry.space_group_name_H-M   'P 1'
#
loop_
_entity.id
_entity.type
_entity.pdbx_description
1 polymer ?
#
loop_
_entity_poly.entity_id
_entity_poly.type
_entity_poly.pdbx_seq_one_letter_code
_entity_poly.pdbx_strand_id
1 'polypeptide(L)'
;MSASHAESVTFSDLSRNPRAVAERATRLGRVRVTHRDAPDFYLTAADREEQRDRTLATASRLFLALLKHDPTARTLVIAMPEVFPWVRHLTTDELRNFTLELVEALSDAAELDLDSRAEEVIVGWRATARIKADPAEYADARKPTSGDFGPVEVSV
;
A
#
# COMPACT_ATOMS: atom_id res chain seq x y z
N MET A 1 6.33 -17.74 12.78
CA MET A 1 5.53 -17.82 11.55
C MET A 1 6.48 -18.16 10.43
N SER A 2 6.42 -19.41 9.94
CA SER A 2 7.33 -19.89 8.88
C SER A 2 7.01 -19.17 7.58
N ALA A 3 7.97 -18.41 7.06
CA ALA A 3 7.92 -17.92 5.69
C ALA A 3 7.81 -19.15 4.78
N SER A 4 6.64 -19.36 4.18
CA SER A 4 6.42 -20.37 3.16
C SER A 4 7.35 -20.04 2.00
N HIS A 5 8.47 -20.75 1.89
CA HIS A 5 9.34 -20.64 0.73
C HIS A 5 8.52 -21.06 -0.48
N ALA A 6 8.14 -20.07 -1.29
CA ALA A 6 7.47 -20.37 -2.54
C ALA A 6 8.41 -21.23 -3.38
N GLU A 7 7.95 -22.41 -3.78
CA GLU A 7 8.72 -23.27 -4.66
C GLU A 7 9.03 -22.51 -5.95
N SER A 8 10.26 -22.62 -6.45
CA SER A 8 10.70 -21.91 -7.65
C SER A 8 10.90 -22.87 -8.82
N VAL A 9 10.56 -22.42 -10.00
CA VAL A 9 10.83 -23.10 -11.29
C VAL A 9 11.48 -22.10 -12.23
N THR A 10 12.23 -22.59 -13.22
CA THR A 10 12.78 -21.71 -14.23
C THR A 10 11.74 -21.41 -15.33
N PHE A 11 11.91 -20.29 -16.04
CA PHE A 11 11.10 -19.99 -17.22
C PHE A 11 11.22 -21.06 -18.30
N SER A 12 12.37 -21.71 -18.41
CA SER A 12 12.59 -22.84 -19.32
C SER A 12 11.74 -24.06 -18.92
N ASP A 13 11.57 -24.33 -17.62
CA ASP A 13 10.70 -25.41 -17.15
C ASP A 13 9.23 -25.11 -17.42
N LEU A 14 8.81 -23.86 -17.21
CA LEU A 14 7.47 -23.39 -17.58
C LEU A 14 7.21 -23.58 -19.08
N SER A 15 8.17 -23.23 -19.94
CA SER A 15 8.03 -23.35 -21.39
C SER A 15 8.00 -24.81 -21.87
N ARG A 16 8.75 -25.70 -21.21
CA ARG A 16 8.79 -27.12 -21.57
C ARG A 16 7.59 -27.91 -21.04
N ASN A 17 7.13 -27.59 -19.85
CA ASN A 17 6.07 -28.36 -19.16
C ASN A 17 5.03 -27.42 -18.53
N PRO A 18 4.33 -26.59 -19.31
CA PRO A 18 3.42 -25.56 -18.78
C PRO A 18 2.31 -26.16 -17.91
N ARG A 19 1.78 -27.30 -18.30
CA ARG A 19 0.72 -28.00 -17.56
C ARG A 19 1.18 -28.43 -16.16
N ALA A 20 2.34 -29.05 -16.04
CA ALA A 20 2.87 -29.50 -14.76
C ALA A 20 3.17 -28.32 -13.81
N VAL A 21 3.66 -27.21 -14.36
CA VAL A 21 3.90 -25.99 -13.58
C VAL A 21 2.58 -25.33 -13.15
N ALA A 22 1.56 -25.29 -14.01
CA ALA A 22 0.24 -24.80 -13.66
C ALA A 22 -0.44 -25.65 -12.57
N GLU A 23 -0.40 -26.99 -12.68
CA GLU A 23 -0.92 -27.89 -11.65
C GLU A 23 -0.19 -27.71 -10.31
N ARG A 24 1.11 -27.44 -10.35
CA ARG A 24 1.93 -27.12 -9.16
C ARG A 24 1.52 -25.78 -8.55
N ALA A 25 1.31 -24.72 -9.35
CA ALA A 25 0.84 -23.42 -8.90
C ALA A 25 -0.54 -23.54 -8.24
N THR A 26 -1.46 -24.28 -8.82
CA THR A 26 -2.79 -24.53 -8.25
C THR A 26 -2.70 -25.25 -6.90
N ARG A 27 -1.85 -26.29 -6.79
CA ARG A 27 -1.70 -27.07 -5.55
C ARG A 27 -1.03 -26.28 -4.42
N LEU A 28 0.05 -25.55 -4.72
CA LEU A 28 0.84 -24.80 -3.74
C LEU A 28 0.31 -23.39 -3.49
N GLY A 29 -0.56 -22.90 -4.38
CA GLY A 29 -1.14 -21.58 -4.37
C GLY A 29 -0.36 -20.56 -5.17
N ARG A 30 0.96 -20.64 -5.20
CA ARG A 30 1.84 -19.86 -6.09
C ARG A 30 3.17 -20.56 -6.28
N VAL A 31 3.76 -20.33 -7.44
CA VAL A 31 5.12 -20.78 -7.79
C VAL A 31 5.90 -19.58 -8.31
N ARG A 32 7.12 -19.39 -7.82
CA ARG A 32 8.01 -18.34 -8.34
C ARG A 32 8.64 -18.85 -9.65
N VAL A 33 8.48 -18.08 -10.70
CA VAL A 33 9.13 -18.34 -11.99
C VAL A 33 10.34 -17.45 -12.11
N THR A 34 11.53 -18.04 -12.15
CA THR A 34 12.78 -17.31 -12.26
C THR A 34 13.18 -17.15 -13.72
N HIS A 35 13.63 -15.97 -14.07
CA HIS A 35 14.13 -15.63 -15.39
C HIS A 35 15.60 -15.22 -15.31
N ARG A 36 16.41 -15.55 -16.35
CA ARG A 36 17.84 -15.26 -16.34
C ARG A 36 18.14 -13.76 -16.54
N ASP A 37 17.38 -13.15 -17.44
CA ASP A 37 17.65 -11.79 -17.95
C ASP A 37 16.46 -10.83 -17.76
N ALA A 38 15.46 -11.22 -16.93
CA ALA A 38 14.29 -10.42 -16.62
C ALA A 38 13.86 -10.61 -15.14
N PRO A 39 13.04 -9.72 -14.59
CA PRO A 39 12.51 -9.90 -13.25
C PRO A 39 11.76 -11.23 -13.09
N ASP A 40 11.89 -11.84 -11.92
CA ASP A 40 11.12 -13.01 -11.55
C ASP A 40 9.64 -12.62 -11.38
N PHE A 41 8.73 -13.57 -11.64
CA PHE A 41 7.30 -13.37 -11.41
C PHE A 41 6.68 -14.57 -10.70
N TYR A 42 5.45 -14.40 -10.22
CA TYR A 42 4.69 -15.47 -9.60
C TYR A 42 3.60 -15.96 -10.55
N LEU A 43 3.49 -17.28 -10.65
CA LEU A 43 2.37 -17.95 -11.29
C LEU A 43 1.39 -18.40 -10.20
N THR A 44 0.16 -17.94 -10.29
CA THR A 44 -0.94 -18.30 -9.40
C THR A 44 -2.20 -18.61 -10.20
N ALA A 45 -3.15 -19.32 -9.62
CA ALA A 45 -4.43 -19.55 -10.26
C ALA A 45 -5.28 -18.26 -10.20
N ALA A 46 -5.93 -17.91 -11.31
CA ALA A 46 -6.68 -16.65 -11.43
C ALA A 46 -7.80 -16.52 -10.38
N ASP A 47 -8.55 -17.59 -10.14
CA ASP A 47 -9.61 -17.65 -9.14
C ASP A 47 -9.12 -17.33 -7.72
N ARG A 48 -7.89 -17.71 -7.40
CA ARG A 48 -7.27 -17.45 -6.11
C ARG A 48 -6.87 -15.98 -5.95
N GLU A 49 -6.35 -15.36 -7.00
CA GLU A 49 -6.02 -13.95 -6.99
C GLU A 49 -7.30 -13.09 -6.89
N GLU A 50 -8.30 -13.39 -7.71
CA GLU A 50 -9.61 -12.75 -7.62
C GLU A 50 -10.28 -12.90 -6.24
N GLN A 51 -10.11 -14.05 -5.59
CA GLN A 51 -10.62 -14.27 -4.23
C GLN A 51 -9.88 -13.40 -3.21
N ARG A 52 -8.58 -13.24 -3.38
CA ARG A 52 -7.74 -12.40 -2.53
C ARG A 52 -8.13 -10.95 -2.62
N ASP A 53 -8.35 -10.44 -3.85
CA ASP A 53 -8.78 -9.07 -4.11
C ASP A 53 -10.17 -8.81 -3.51
N ARG A 54 -11.11 -9.72 -3.72
CA ARG A 54 -12.45 -9.65 -3.10
C ARG A 54 -12.40 -9.64 -1.57
N THR A 55 -11.49 -10.41 -0.99
CA THR A 55 -11.32 -10.45 0.47
C THR A 55 -10.74 -9.13 0.98
N LEU A 56 -9.75 -8.57 0.30
CA LEU A 56 -9.16 -7.28 0.64
C LEU A 56 -10.18 -6.15 0.52
N ALA A 57 -10.93 -6.10 -0.58
CA ALA A 57 -12.01 -5.13 -0.80
C ALA A 57 -13.05 -5.19 0.33
N THR A 58 -13.47 -6.39 0.71
CA THR A 58 -14.43 -6.58 1.79
C THR A 58 -13.89 -6.11 3.13
N ALA A 59 -12.64 -6.44 3.45
CA ALA A 59 -11.98 -6.01 4.67
C ALA A 59 -11.86 -4.47 4.72
N SER A 60 -11.44 -3.84 3.63
CA SER A 60 -11.32 -2.38 3.53
C SER A 60 -12.68 -1.69 3.73
N ARG A 61 -13.75 -2.19 3.12
CA ARG A 61 -15.11 -1.65 3.33
C ARG A 61 -15.59 -1.79 4.76
N LEU A 62 -15.30 -2.91 5.42
CA LEU A 62 -15.61 -3.09 6.83
C LEU A 62 -14.86 -2.09 7.71
N PHE A 63 -13.56 -1.87 7.43
CA PHE A 63 -12.77 -0.86 8.13
C PHE A 63 -13.32 0.55 7.92
N LEU A 64 -13.66 0.93 6.69
CA LEU A 64 -14.30 2.23 6.40
C LEU A 64 -15.61 2.40 7.15
N ALA A 65 -16.45 1.36 7.18
CA ALA A 65 -17.71 1.41 7.92
C ALA A 65 -17.48 1.61 9.43
N LEU A 66 -16.47 0.95 10.00
CA LEU A 66 -16.08 1.10 11.39
C LEU A 66 -15.52 2.50 11.70
N LEU A 67 -14.72 3.07 10.80
CA LEU A 67 -14.14 4.42 10.95
C LEU A 67 -15.18 5.53 10.96
N LYS A 68 -16.33 5.32 10.32
CA LYS A 68 -17.45 6.27 10.36
C LYS A 68 -18.13 6.36 11.72
N HIS A 69 -17.89 5.39 12.61
CA HIS A 69 -18.39 5.39 13.99
C HIS A 69 -17.33 5.94 14.94
N ASP A 70 -17.58 7.09 15.53
CA ASP A 70 -16.65 7.87 16.37
C ASP A 70 -15.90 7.05 17.47
N PRO A 71 -16.51 6.12 18.20
CA PRO A 71 -15.80 5.33 19.21
C PRO A 71 -14.74 4.38 18.61
N THR A 72 -15.02 3.82 17.45
CA THR A 72 -14.14 2.86 16.78
C THR A 72 -12.99 3.56 16.10
N ALA A 73 -13.23 4.74 15.50
CA ALA A 73 -12.19 5.57 14.92
C ALA A 73 -11.09 5.94 15.95
N ARG A 74 -11.49 6.27 17.19
CA ARG A 74 -10.54 6.55 18.28
C ARG A 74 -9.67 5.34 18.61
N THR A 75 -10.24 4.15 18.66
CA THR A 75 -9.51 2.91 18.96
C THR A 75 -8.50 2.59 17.87
N LEU A 76 -8.87 2.76 16.59
CA LEU A 76 -7.97 2.57 15.47
C LEU A 76 -6.81 3.57 15.47
N VAL A 77 -7.07 4.84 15.74
CA VAL A 77 -6.03 5.88 15.87
C VAL A 77 -5.02 5.51 16.97
N ILE A 78 -5.48 4.94 18.08
CA ILE A 78 -4.60 4.49 19.18
C ILE A 78 -3.74 3.30 18.75
N ALA A 79 -4.24 2.40 17.91
CA ALA A 79 -3.50 1.21 17.46
C ALA A 79 -2.53 1.50 16.29
N MET A 80 -2.71 2.60 15.55
CA MET A 80 -1.88 2.93 14.38
C MET A 80 -0.36 3.00 14.67
N PRO A 81 0.12 3.50 15.82
CA PRO A 81 1.55 3.49 16.14
C PRO A 81 2.18 2.10 16.25
N GLU A 82 1.40 1.06 16.52
CA GLU A 82 1.89 -0.32 16.53
C GLU A 82 2.20 -0.82 15.12
N VAL A 83 1.44 -0.38 14.14
CA VAL A 83 1.62 -0.74 12.73
C VAL A 83 2.62 0.19 12.03
N PHE A 84 2.52 1.49 12.31
CA PHE A 84 3.34 2.54 11.73
C PHE A 84 4.01 3.38 12.83
N PRO A 85 5.17 2.99 13.37
CA PRO A 85 5.80 3.67 14.51
C PRO A 85 6.10 5.16 14.29
N TRP A 86 6.23 5.60 13.03
CA TRP A 86 6.52 6.99 12.67
C TRP A 86 5.31 7.93 12.84
N VAL A 87 4.08 7.40 12.93
CA VAL A 87 2.88 8.24 13.10
C VAL A 87 2.83 8.99 14.43
N ARG A 88 3.69 8.62 15.39
CA ARG A 88 3.87 9.36 16.65
C ARG A 88 4.29 10.83 16.47
N HIS A 89 4.82 11.17 15.29
CA HIS A 89 5.20 12.56 14.94
C HIS A 89 4.06 13.35 14.31
N LEU A 90 2.92 12.70 14.02
CA LEU A 90 1.71 13.35 13.51
C LEU A 90 0.82 13.84 14.66
N THR A 91 0.06 14.90 14.39
CA THR A 91 -1.03 15.31 15.29
C THR A 91 -2.18 14.30 15.23
N THR A 92 -3.10 14.38 16.20
CA THR A 92 -4.28 13.50 16.23
C THR A 92 -5.13 13.64 14.96
N ASP A 93 -5.31 14.85 14.45
CA ASP A 93 -6.10 15.11 13.24
C ASP A 93 -5.39 14.55 11.99
N GLU A 94 -4.08 14.75 11.89
CA GLU A 94 -3.28 14.18 10.80
C GLU A 94 -3.27 12.66 10.82
N LEU A 95 -3.15 12.06 12.00
CA LEU A 95 -3.24 10.60 12.14
C LEU A 95 -4.60 10.07 11.72
N ARG A 96 -5.68 10.79 12.05
CA ARG A 96 -7.03 10.46 11.59
C ARG A 96 -7.14 10.55 10.08
N ASN A 97 -6.63 11.62 9.47
CA ASN A 97 -6.64 11.82 8.01
C ASN A 97 -5.82 10.73 7.31
N PHE A 98 -4.60 10.44 7.80
CA PHE A 98 -3.78 9.34 7.30
C PHE A 98 -4.55 8.01 7.31
N THR A 99 -5.19 7.71 8.44
CA THR A 99 -5.95 6.45 8.60
C THR A 99 -7.10 6.36 7.58
N LEU A 100 -7.81 7.46 7.38
CA LEU A 100 -8.91 7.53 6.43
C LEU A 100 -8.43 7.36 4.99
N GLU A 101 -7.43 8.15 4.58
CA GLU A 101 -6.83 8.08 3.23
C GLU A 101 -6.25 6.69 2.93
N LEU A 102 -5.60 6.06 3.91
CA LEU A 102 -5.05 4.71 3.74
C LEU A 102 -6.14 3.67 3.50
N VAL A 103 -7.23 3.72 4.26
CA VAL A 103 -8.34 2.76 4.11
C VAL A 103 -9.08 3.00 2.79
N GLU A 104 -9.26 4.26 2.38
CA GLU A 104 -9.83 4.59 1.07
C GLU A 104 -8.93 4.09 -0.06
N ALA A 105 -7.62 4.32 0.02
CA ALA A 105 -6.67 3.84 -0.99
C ALA A 105 -6.64 2.30 -1.08
N LEU A 106 -6.75 1.58 0.04
CA LEU A 106 -6.85 0.12 0.05
C LEU A 106 -8.18 -0.37 -0.55
N SER A 107 -9.27 0.37 -0.38
CA SER A 107 -10.55 0.06 -1.00
C SER A 107 -10.51 0.27 -2.52
N ASP A 108 -9.92 1.38 -2.96
CA ASP A 108 -9.75 1.71 -4.38
C ASP A 108 -8.81 0.70 -5.07
N ALA A 109 -7.72 0.30 -4.41
CA ALA A 109 -6.81 -0.73 -4.92
C ALA A 109 -7.54 -2.04 -5.21
N ALA A 110 -8.41 -2.45 -4.30
CA ALA A 110 -9.18 -3.68 -4.43
C ALA A 110 -10.33 -3.62 -5.46
N GLU A 111 -10.86 -2.41 -5.76
CA GLU A 111 -11.97 -2.24 -6.69
C GLU A 111 -11.52 -1.84 -8.10
N LEU A 112 -10.40 -1.14 -8.22
CA LEU A 112 -9.93 -0.51 -9.45
C LEU A 112 -8.58 -1.02 -9.94
N ASP A 113 -7.99 -2.01 -9.24
CA ASP A 113 -6.64 -2.56 -9.55
C ASP A 113 -5.54 -1.47 -9.51
N LEU A 114 -5.64 -0.54 -8.52
CA LEU A 114 -4.74 0.60 -8.34
C LEU A 114 -3.77 0.36 -7.17
N ASP A 115 -2.93 -0.66 -7.27
CA ASP A 115 -2.03 -1.12 -6.19
C ASP A 115 -1.06 -0.07 -5.66
N SER A 116 -0.67 0.92 -6.47
CA SER A 116 0.30 1.95 -6.09
C SER A 116 -0.23 2.97 -5.08
N ARG A 117 -1.55 3.20 -5.04
CA ARG A 117 -2.16 4.31 -4.29
C ARG A 117 -1.97 4.18 -2.77
N ALA A 118 -2.08 2.99 -2.22
CA ALA A 118 -1.87 2.76 -0.79
C ALA A 118 -0.41 3.03 -0.38
N GLU A 119 0.55 2.66 -1.21
CA GLU A 119 1.96 2.93 -0.98
C GLU A 119 2.27 4.43 -1.10
N GLU A 120 1.70 5.12 -2.07
CA GLU A 120 1.82 6.58 -2.23
C GLU A 120 1.34 7.33 -0.98
N VAL A 121 0.19 6.95 -0.43
CA VAL A 121 -0.34 7.51 0.82
C VAL A 121 0.63 7.29 1.98
N ILE A 122 1.13 6.06 2.15
CA ILE A 122 2.10 5.73 3.21
C ILE A 122 3.39 6.54 3.05
N VAL A 123 3.93 6.63 1.84
CA VAL A 123 5.16 7.39 1.55
C VAL A 123 4.97 8.88 1.82
N GLY A 124 3.86 9.47 1.37
CA GLY A 124 3.54 10.88 1.57
C GLY A 124 3.43 11.26 3.05
N TRP A 125 2.68 10.48 3.82
CA TRP A 125 2.53 10.72 5.25
C TRP A 125 3.80 10.44 6.05
N ARG A 126 4.60 9.46 5.64
CA ARG A 126 5.93 9.22 6.23
C ARG A 126 6.87 10.40 6.00
N ALA A 127 6.84 11.02 4.81
CA ALA A 127 7.62 12.22 4.52
C ALA A 127 7.21 13.39 5.43
N THR A 128 5.90 13.60 5.61
CA THR A 128 5.35 14.60 6.55
C THR A 128 5.84 14.34 7.98
N ALA A 129 5.75 13.09 8.44
CA ALA A 129 6.21 12.71 9.78
C ALA A 129 7.72 12.91 9.95
N ARG A 130 8.53 12.68 8.91
CA ARG A 130 9.97 12.90 8.93
C ARG A 130 10.31 14.36 9.11
N ILE A 131 9.68 15.25 8.34
CA ILE A 131 9.87 16.71 8.47
C ILE A 131 9.53 17.16 9.89
N LYS A 132 8.44 16.66 10.46
CA LYS A 132 8.01 17.01 11.83
C LYS A 132 8.91 16.42 12.93
N ALA A 133 9.56 15.31 12.65
CA ALA A 133 10.51 14.69 13.58
C ALA A 133 11.80 15.49 13.73
N ASP A 134 12.17 16.29 12.71
CA ASP A 134 13.30 17.21 12.75
C ASP A 134 12.82 18.64 13.02
N PRO A 135 13.12 19.23 14.21
CA PRO A 135 12.69 20.59 14.55
C PRO A 135 13.21 21.65 13.59
N ALA A 136 14.39 21.47 12.99
CA ALA A 136 14.99 22.42 12.07
C ALA A 136 14.30 22.35 10.70
N GLU A 137 14.09 21.14 10.13
CA GLU A 137 13.33 20.96 8.90
C GLU A 137 11.89 21.45 9.05
N TYR A 138 11.27 21.19 10.20
CA TYR A 138 9.90 21.64 10.48
C TYR A 138 9.78 23.16 10.54
N ALA A 139 10.73 23.84 11.18
CA ALA A 139 10.76 25.30 11.23
C ALA A 139 11.00 25.91 9.84
N ASP A 140 11.83 25.28 9.02
CA ASP A 140 12.11 25.72 7.65
C ASP A 140 10.91 25.51 6.72
N ALA A 141 10.26 24.36 6.78
CA ALA A 141 9.07 24.05 6.00
C ALA A 141 7.87 24.99 6.29
N ARG A 142 7.85 25.63 7.46
CA ARG A 142 6.81 26.60 7.85
C ARG A 142 7.12 28.04 7.46
N LYS A 143 8.31 28.33 6.97
CA LYS A 143 8.64 29.68 6.50
C LYS A 143 7.80 30.00 5.27
N PRO A 144 7.22 31.21 5.20
CA PRO A 144 6.55 31.64 3.97
C PRO A 144 7.56 31.60 2.83
N THR A 145 7.17 31.04 1.71
CA THR A 145 8.01 31.07 0.50
C THR A 145 8.11 32.52 0.05
N SER A 146 9.27 33.16 0.29
CA SER A 146 9.56 34.48 -0.21
C SER A 146 10.24 34.34 -1.57
N GLY A 147 9.57 34.75 -2.63
CA GLY A 147 10.10 34.79 -3.99
C GLY A 147 9.10 35.43 -4.94
N ASP A 148 9.61 36.12 -5.94
CA ASP A 148 8.80 36.57 -7.07
C ASP A 148 8.62 35.34 -7.99
N PHE A 149 7.43 34.73 -7.98
CA PHE A 149 7.10 33.58 -8.80
C PHE A 149 6.77 33.95 -10.25
N GLY A 150 7.03 35.20 -10.65
CA GLY A 150 6.74 35.73 -11.97
C GLY A 150 5.24 36.02 -12.21
N PRO A 151 4.92 36.77 -13.26
CA PRO A 151 3.54 37.05 -13.63
C PRO A 151 2.82 35.78 -14.07
N VAL A 152 1.66 35.52 -13.45
CA VAL A 152 0.75 34.48 -13.93
C VAL A 152 0.05 35.01 -15.18
N GLU A 153 0.39 34.53 -16.36
CA GLU A 153 -0.37 34.82 -17.58
C GLU A 153 -1.74 34.13 -17.48
N VAL A 154 -2.75 34.92 -17.18
CA VAL A 154 -4.15 34.49 -17.29
C VAL A 154 -4.53 34.62 -18.77
N SER A 155 -4.53 33.51 -19.51
CA SER A 155 -5.13 33.48 -20.84
C SER A 155 -6.64 33.66 -20.71
N VAL A 156 -7.15 34.76 -21.30
CA VAL A 156 -8.58 35.05 -21.44
C VAL A 156 -9.12 34.34 -22.66
#